data_4e8a6051e93663cbb923089157d62cb9
#
_entry.id   4e8a6051e93663cbb923089157d62cb9
#
_cell.length_a   1.000
_cell.length_b   1.000
_cell.length_c   1.000
_cell.angle_alpha   90.00
_cell.angle_beta   90.00
_cell.angle_gamma   90.00
#
_symmetry.space_group_name_H-M   'P 1'
#
loop_
_entity.id
_entity.type
_entity.pdbx_description
1 polymer ?
#
loop_
_entity_poly.entity_id
_entity_poly.type
_entity_poly.pdbx_seq_one_letter_code
_entity_poly.pdbx_strand_id
1 'polypeptide(L)'
;SLTMKPVKKLSDITSSKSDRIITGINEFDRVMGGGIVKDSITIITARPGAGKSTLLLQVAHSIAHKGHKVVYASGEESDSQIKNRADRILNNISDNIWVLQETSMDNVVHATRDIDPDLIIIDSIQTFTMENALPARAGSPTQTMECANELLRLAKDDKRPRAVIIVGQMTKADELAGLRALEHLVDTVLIIEANSDEELRGLISSKNRFGSTGETGFFQMTEKGMESIDNPSEYFMTKREDGDLVSGST
;
A
#
# COMPACT_ATOMS: atom_id res chain seq x y z
N SER A 1 21.58 23.10 10.55
CA SER A 1 22.54 22.55 11.50
C SER A 1 22.33 21.05 11.63
N LEU A 2 23.40 20.28 11.42
CA LEU A 2 23.39 18.83 11.59
C LEU A 2 23.35 18.53 13.10
N THR A 3 22.20 18.04 13.55
CA THR A 3 22.07 17.54 14.93
C THR A 3 22.56 16.09 14.95
N MET A 4 23.66 15.84 15.60
CA MET A 4 24.14 14.46 15.79
C MET A 4 23.24 13.72 16.77
N LYS A 5 22.83 12.52 16.40
CA LYS A 5 22.16 11.61 17.32
C LYS A 5 23.18 11.05 18.31
N PRO A 6 22.81 10.90 19.60
CA PRO A 6 23.76 10.38 20.58
C PRO A 6 24.11 8.92 20.31
N VAL A 7 25.40 8.60 20.52
CA VAL A 7 25.85 7.21 20.51
C VAL A 7 25.48 6.59 21.86
N LYS A 8 24.88 5.41 21.83
CA LYS A 8 24.43 4.72 23.05
C LYS A 8 25.06 3.32 23.12
N LYS A 9 25.31 2.83 24.32
CA LYS A 9 25.64 1.43 24.52
C LYS A 9 24.44 0.56 24.22
N LEU A 10 24.62 -0.54 23.51
CA LEU A 10 23.56 -1.47 23.18
C LEU A 10 22.80 -1.94 24.43
N SER A 11 23.51 -2.24 25.51
CA SER A 11 22.93 -2.68 26.77
C SER A 11 22.02 -1.65 27.45
N ASP A 12 22.22 -0.34 27.16
CA ASP A 12 21.42 0.74 27.72
C ASP A 12 20.18 1.07 26.90
N ILE A 13 20.05 0.47 25.71
CA ILE A 13 18.91 0.70 24.82
C ILE A 13 17.74 -0.19 25.26
N THR A 14 16.60 0.45 25.53
CA THR A 14 15.34 -0.28 25.79
C THR A 14 14.72 -0.69 24.47
N SER A 15 14.50 -1.99 24.29
CA SER A 15 13.78 -2.48 23.11
C SER A 15 12.29 -2.17 23.24
N SER A 16 11.69 -1.72 22.15
CA SER A 16 10.25 -1.49 22.07
C SER A 16 9.69 -2.27 20.89
N LYS A 17 8.44 -2.76 21.03
CA LYS A 17 7.71 -3.32 19.89
C LYS A 17 7.32 -2.16 18.97
N SER A 18 7.39 -2.40 17.66
CA SER A 18 6.92 -1.44 16.67
C SER A 18 5.42 -1.18 16.84
N ASP A 19 5.03 0.08 16.91
CA ASP A 19 3.64 0.49 16.94
C ASP A 19 2.95 0.18 15.61
N ARG A 20 1.74 -0.38 15.67
CA ARG A 20 0.98 -0.79 14.49
C ARG A 20 -0.40 -0.17 14.47
N ILE A 21 -0.88 0.12 13.26
CA ILE A 21 -2.26 0.50 12.99
C ILE A 21 -2.98 -0.74 12.46
N ILE A 22 -3.97 -1.22 13.19
CA ILE A 22 -4.78 -2.36 12.78
C ILE A 22 -5.88 -1.84 11.85
N THR A 23 -5.93 -2.36 10.63
CA THR A 23 -6.93 -1.91 9.65
C THR A 23 -8.29 -2.55 9.87
N GLY A 24 -8.32 -3.76 10.43
CA GLY A 24 -9.54 -4.54 10.56
C GLY A 24 -9.86 -5.36 9.30
N ILE A 25 -9.08 -5.20 8.24
CA ILE A 25 -9.14 -6.07 7.07
C ILE A 25 -8.24 -7.26 7.40
N ASN A 26 -8.85 -8.38 7.82
CA ASN A 26 -8.13 -9.46 8.50
C ASN A 26 -6.99 -10.05 7.69
N GLU A 27 -7.21 -10.31 6.41
CA GLU A 27 -6.19 -10.90 5.57
C GLU A 27 -5.05 -9.90 5.26
N PHE A 28 -5.37 -8.61 5.13
CA PHE A 28 -4.35 -7.58 4.99
C PHE A 28 -3.47 -7.48 6.25
N ASP A 29 -4.10 -7.40 7.41
CA ASP A 29 -3.37 -7.30 8.68
C ASP A 29 -2.50 -8.53 8.93
N ARG A 30 -3.03 -9.72 8.61
CA ARG A 30 -2.28 -10.98 8.77
C ARG A 30 -1.03 -11.02 7.90
N VAL A 31 -1.15 -10.65 6.62
CA VAL A 31 -0.02 -10.61 5.67
C VAL A 31 1.01 -9.57 6.10
N MET A 32 0.55 -8.43 6.63
CA MET A 32 1.44 -7.38 7.15
C MET A 32 2.15 -7.78 8.45
N GLY A 33 1.71 -8.84 9.10
CA GLY A 33 2.28 -9.28 10.38
C GLY A 33 1.63 -8.63 11.60
N GLY A 34 0.41 -8.13 11.45
CA GLY A 34 -0.38 -7.55 12.55
C GLY A 34 -0.80 -6.10 12.36
N GLY A 35 -0.78 -5.61 11.13
CA GLY A 35 -1.18 -4.24 10.80
C GLY A 35 -0.06 -3.41 10.19
N ILE A 36 -0.32 -2.13 9.99
CA ILE A 36 0.63 -1.18 9.39
C ILE A 36 1.53 -0.61 10.48
N VAL A 37 2.84 -0.78 10.36
CA VAL A 37 3.81 -0.17 11.28
C VAL A 37 3.85 1.35 11.01
N LYS A 38 3.74 2.15 12.06
CA LYS A 38 3.52 3.61 11.96
C LYS A 38 4.63 4.40 11.29
N ASP A 39 5.85 3.89 11.28
CA ASP A 39 7.02 4.53 10.65
C ASP A 39 7.55 3.69 9.49
N SER A 40 6.69 2.95 8.83
CA SER A 40 7.08 2.02 7.77
C SER A 40 6.82 2.56 6.38
N ILE A 41 7.57 2.02 5.43
CA ILE A 41 7.35 2.23 4.01
C ILE A 41 7.15 0.86 3.34
N THR A 42 6.03 0.73 2.65
CA THR A 42 5.58 -0.51 1.99
C THR A 42 5.39 -0.25 0.51
N ILE A 43 5.80 -1.18 -0.34
CA ILE A 43 5.44 -1.15 -1.75
C ILE A 43 4.48 -2.30 -2.05
N ILE A 44 3.41 -1.98 -2.80
CA ILE A 44 2.49 -2.97 -3.35
C ILE A 44 2.63 -2.96 -4.86
N THR A 45 2.98 -4.11 -5.43
CA THR A 45 3.05 -4.27 -6.88
C THR A 45 1.90 -5.13 -7.37
N ALA A 46 1.37 -4.79 -8.52
CA ALA A 46 0.27 -5.51 -9.14
C ALA A 46 0.19 -5.20 -10.63
N ARG A 47 -0.37 -6.13 -11.39
CA ARG A 47 -0.76 -5.87 -12.77
C ARG A 47 -2.00 -4.97 -12.78
N PRO A 48 -2.23 -4.19 -13.87
CA PRO A 48 -3.45 -3.40 -14.00
C PRO A 48 -4.71 -4.27 -13.80
N GLY A 49 -5.69 -3.74 -13.07
CA GLY A 49 -6.94 -4.44 -12.83
C GLY A 49 -6.93 -5.47 -11.69
N ALA A 50 -5.83 -5.64 -10.99
CA ALA A 50 -5.74 -6.61 -9.89
C ALA A 50 -6.48 -6.19 -8.62
N GLY A 51 -6.84 -4.90 -8.49
CA GLY A 51 -7.61 -4.40 -7.34
C GLY A 51 -6.80 -3.64 -6.31
N LYS A 52 -5.57 -3.23 -6.64
CA LYS A 52 -4.69 -2.51 -5.71
C LYS A 52 -5.29 -1.21 -5.18
N SER A 53 -5.86 -0.40 -6.07
CA SER A 53 -6.47 0.89 -5.69
C SER A 53 -7.73 0.68 -4.86
N THR A 54 -8.53 -0.34 -5.18
CA THR A 54 -9.71 -0.72 -4.41
C THR A 54 -9.31 -1.13 -2.99
N LEU A 55 -8.34 -2.02 -2.85
CA LEU A 55 -7.84 -2.46 -1.54
C LEU A 55 -7.33 -1.28 -0.73
N LEU A 56 -6.56 -0.39 -1.34
CA LEU A 56 -5.97 0.75 -0.62
C LEU A 56 -7.00 1.80 -0.21
N LEU A 57 -8.05 2.00 -0.99
CA LEU A 57 -9.17 2.85 -0.54
C LEU A 57 -9.87 2.23 0.67
N GLN A 58 -10.03 0.92 0.70
CA GLN A 58 -10.62 0.22 1.85
C GLN A 58 -9.72 0.32 3.08
N VAL A 59 -8.42 0.17 2.92
CA VAL A 59 -7.43 0.36 4.01
C VAL A 59 -7.50 1.78 4.55
N ALA A 60 -7.46 2.78 3.66
CA ALA A 60 -7.56 4.19 4.02
C ALA A 60 -8.82 4.48 4.83
N HIS A 61 -9.95 3.99 4.34
CA HIS A 61 -11.25 4.19 4.98
C HIS A 61 -11.32 3.56 6.38
N SER A 62 -10.83 2.34 6.52
CA SER A 62 -10.84 1.62 7.79
C SER A 62 -10.04 2.37 8.87
N ILE A 63 -8.84 2.83 8.54
CA ILE A 63 -8.01 3.54 9.53
C ILE A 63 -8.48 4.98 9.75
N ALA A 64 -9.07 5.62 8.74
CA ALA A 64 -9.65 6.96 8.88
C ALA A 64 -10.81 6.96 9.88
N HIS A 65 -11.62 5.93 9.91
CA HIS A 65 -12.69 5.77 10.90
C HIS A 65 -12.16 5.57 12.33
N LYS A 66 -10.90 5.21 12.48
CA LYS A 66 -10.24 5.09 13.78
C LYS A 66 -9.54 6.39 14.22
N GLY A 67 -9.73 7.48 13.47
CA GLY A 67 -9.18 8.77 13.76
C GLY A 67 -7.85 9.11 13.10
N HIS A 68 -7.32 8.22 12.25
CA HIS A 68 -6.09 8.49 11.52
C HIS A 68 -6.38 9.31 10.26
N LYS A 69 -5.49 10.24 9.95
CA LYS A 69 -5.58 11.04 8.73
C LYS A 69 -4.85 10.33 7.60
N VAL A 70 -5.45 10.29 6.42
CA VAL A 70 -4.90 9.63 5.24
C VAL A 70 -4.89 10.59 4.06
N VAL A 71 -3.76 10.66 3.36
CA VAL A 71 -3.64 11.32 2.06
C VAL A 71 -3.49 10.23 1.00
N TYR A 72 -4.38 10.25 0.03
CA TYR A 72 -4.34 9.38 -1.14
C TYR A 72 -3.96 10.24 -2.35
N ALA A 73 -2.72 10.09 -2.83
CA ALA A 73 -2.22 10.82 -3.98
C ALA A 73 -2.23 9.93 -5.22
N SER A 74 -2.88 10.39 -6.27
CA SER A 74 -2.98 9.66 -7.54
C SER A 74 -2.45 10.51 -8.69
N GLY A 75 -1.57 9.93 -9.50
CA GLY A 75 -1.04 10.57 -10.68
C GLY A 75 -1.82 10.29 -11.96
N GLU A 76 -2.69 9.29 -11.96
CA GLU A 76 -3.43 8.86 -13.16
C GLU A 76 -4.92 9.16 -13.08
N GLU A 77 -5.54 8.89 -11.94
CA GLU A 77 -6.98 9.06 -11.77
C GLU A 77 -7.31 10.46 -11.26
N SER A 78 -8.42 11.02 -11.74
CA SER A 78 -8.97 12.25 -11.20
C SER A 78 -9.60 12.00 -9.83
N ASP A 79 -9.75 13.06 -9.05
CA ASP A 79 -10.45 13.02 -7.76
C ASP A 79 -11.90 12.52 -7.92
N SER A 80 -12.57 12.88 -9.01
CA SER A 80 -13.92 12.41 -9.32
C SER A 80 -13.98 10.89 -9.58
N GLN A 81 -13.00 10.35 -10.28
CA GLN A 81 -12.91 8.90 -10.53
C GLN A 81 -12.69 8.12 -9.23
N ILE A 82 -11.84 8.62 -8.36
CA ILE A 82 -11.58 8.02 -7.05
C ILE A 82 -12.85 8.11 -6.18
N LYS A 83 -13.54 9.25 -6.18
CA LYS A 83 -14.78 9.44 -5.44
C LYS A 83 -15.89 8.50 -5.92
N ASN A 84 -16.02 8.31 -7.22
CA ASN A 84 -17.01 7.37 -7.79
C ASN A 84 -16.74 5.94 -7.33
N ARG A 85 -15.47 5.53 -7.28
CA ARG A 85 -15.12 4.21 -6.75
C ARG A 85 -15.41 4.13 -5.25
N ALA A 86 -15.04 5.15 -4.49
CA ALA A 86 -15.30 5.21 -3.06
C ALA A 86 -16.80 5.11 -2.75
N ASP A 87 -17.64 5.81 -3.47
CA ASP A 87 -19.10 5.77 -3.29
C ASP A 87 -19.67 4.37 -3.51
N ARG A 88 -19.07 3.60 -4.42
CA ARG A 88 -19.52 2.24 -4.73
C ARG A 88 -19.10 1.23 -3.66
N ILE A 89 -17.87 1.34 -3.12
CA ILE A 89 -17.28 0.31 -2.26
C ILE A 89 -17.24 0.67 -0.78
N LEU A 90 -17.41 1.94 -0.42
CA LEU A 90 -17.31 2.40 0.96
C LEU A 90 -18.64 2.91 1.48
N ASN A 91 -18.91 2.63 2.75
CA ASN A 91 -20.07 3.15 3.48
C ASN A 91 -19.62 4.25 4.43
N ASN A 92 -20.35 5.38 4.47
CA ASN A 92 -20.05 6.49 5.39
C ASN A 92 -18.60 6.96 5.27
N ILE A 93 -18.25 7.52 4.13
CA ILE A 93 -16.87 7.97 3.86
C ILE A 93 -16.42 8.95 4.95
N SER A 94 -15.28 8.63 5.56
CA SER A 94 -14.70 9.43 6.63
C SER A 94 -14.19 10.78 6.12
N ASP A 95 -14.30 11.82 6.94
CA ASP A 95 -13.73 13.14 6.67
C ASP A 95 -12.20 13.17 6.81
N ASN A 96 -11.59 12.08 7.27
CA ASN A 96 -10.14 11.99 7.50
C ASN A 96 -9.36 11.46 6.30
N ILE A 97 -9.98 11.38 5.12
CA ILE A 97 -9.31 10.99 3.87
C ILE A 97 -9.28 12.19 2.93
N TRP A 98 -8.08 12.56 2.51
CA TRP A 98 -7.85 13.60 1.52
C TRP A 98 -7.33 12.95 0.24
N VAL A 99 -7.89 13.34 -0.90
CA VAL A 99 -7.46 12.90 -2.22
C VAL A 99 -6.71 14.01 -2.89
N LEU A 100 -5.53 13.70 -3.41
CA LEU A 100 -4.69 14.64 -4.13
C LEU A 100 -4.43 14.10 -5.54
N GLN A 101 -5.03 14.75 -6.53
CA GLN A 101 -4.72 14.48 -7.94
C GLN A 101 -3.48 15.29 -8.31
N GLU A 102 -2.33 14.61 -8.39
CA GLU A 102 -1.04 15.28 -8.53
C GLU A 102 0.00 14.34 -9.12
N THR A 103 0.96 14.88 -9.84
CA THR A 103 2.13 14.17 -10.34
C THR A 103 3.45 14.74 -9.80
N SER A 104 3.41 15.88 -9.13
CA SER A 104 4.58 16.47 -8.49
C SER A 104 4.74 15.90 -7.07
N MET A 105 5.84 15.22 -6.82
CA MET A 105 6.17 14.76 -5.47
C MET A 105 6.41 15.93 -4.52
N ASP A 106 6.94 17.03 -5.01
CA ASP A 106 7.13 18.24 -4.21
C ASP A 106 5.80 18.76 -3.66
N ASN A 107 4.74 18.74 -4.46
CA ASN A 107 3.40 19.12 -4.03
C ASN A 107 2.80 18.12 -3.05
N VAL A 108 3.11 16.85 -3.17
CA VAL A 108 2.69 15.83 -2.19
C VAL A 108 3.34 16.11 -0.84
N VAL A 109 4.63 16.43 -0.82
CA VAL A 109 5.36 16.78 0.41
C VAL A 109 4.74 18.03 1.05
N HIS A 110 4.41 19.02 0.24
CA HIS A 110 3.76 20.25 0.74
C HIS A 110 2.39 19.94 1.36
N ALA A 111 1.55 19.18 0.68
CA ALA A 111 0.25 18.75 1.21
C ALA A 111 0.39 17.94 2.51
N THR A 112 1.44 17.12 2.61
CA THR A 112 1.73 16.35 3.82
C THR A 112 1.98 17.27 5.02
N ARG A 113 2.69 18.37 4.83
CA ARG A 113 2.93 19.34 5.90
C ARG A 113 1.64 20.02 6.36
N ASP A 114 0.75 20.33 5.42
CA ASP A 114 -0.51 21.03 5.72
C ASP A 114 -1.53 20.11 6.41
N ILE A 115 -1.68 18.89 5.93
CA ILE A 115 -2.70 17.95 6.40
C ILE A 115 -2.20 17.18 7.62
N ASP A 116 -0.91 16.90 7.67
CA ASP A 116 -0.26 16.09 8.71
C ASP A 116 -0.84 14.67 8.82
N PRO A 117 -0.81 13.89 7.73
CA PRO A 117 -1.42 12.55 7.72
C PRO A 117 -0.58 11.53 8.48
N ASP A 118 -1.25 10.48 8.95
CA ASP A 118 -0.63 9.29 9.53
C ASP A 118 -0.25 8.27 8.47
N LEU A 119 -0.96 8.26 7.34
CA LEU A 119 -0.70 7.39 6.19
C LEU A 119 -0.73 8.19 4.90
N ILE A 120 0.28 7.96 4.06
CA ILE A 120 0.34 8.50 2.71
C ILE A 120 0.30 7.32 1.74
N ILE A 121 -0.61 7.36 0.77
CA ILE A 121 -0.72 6.37 -0.30
C ILE A 121 -0.34 7.07 -1.61
N ILE A 122 0.60 6.46 -2.35
CA ILE A 122 1.07 6.97 -3.64
C ILE A 122 0.69 5.97 -4.74
N ASP A 123 -0.20 6.36 -5.64
CA ASP A 123 -0.73 5.50 -6.69
C ASP A 123 -0.64 6.19 -8.06
N SER A 124 0.31 5.82 -8.86
CA SER A 124 1.46 4.92 -8.71
C SER A 124 2.77 5.71 -8.73
N ILE A 125 3.80 5.16 -8.13
CA ILE A 125 5.10 5.86 -8.02
C ILE A 125 5.67 6.25 -9.39
N GLN A 126 5.42 5.48 -10.44
CA GLN A 126 5.93 5.75 -11.78
C GLN A 126 5.30 6.98 -12.43
N THR A 127 4.22 7.53 -11.87
CA THR A 127 3.57 8.73 -12.39
C THR A 127 4.06 10.02 -11.75
N PHE A 128 4.93 9.92 -10.76
CA PHE A 128 5.41 11.07 -9.99
C PHE A 128 6.82 11.48 -10.40
N THR A 129 7.10 12.79 -10.29
CA THR A 129 8.41 13.36 -10.54
C THR A 129 8.78 14.37 -9.45
N MET A 130 10.08 14.59 -9.29
CA MET A 130 10.65 15.67 -8.49
C MET A 130 11.36 16.65 -9.39
N GLU A 131 11.21 17.95 -9.14
CA GLU A 131 11.79 19.00 -9.99
C GLU A 131 13.33 18.93 -10.09
N ASN A 132 13.98 18.60 -8.99
CA ASN A 132 15.45 18.59 -8.89
C ASN A 132 16.09 17.28 -9.37
N ALA A 133 15.28 16.28 -9.76
CA ALA A 133 15.80 15.01 -10.25
C ALA A 133 15.90 15.04 -11.78
N LEU A 134 17.01 14.55 -12.32
CA LEU A 134 17.24 14.46 -13.77
C LEU A 134 17.58 13.02 -14.15
N PRO A 135 17.07 12.53 -15.27
CA PRO A 135 16.14 13.16 -16.23
C PRO A 135 14.73 13.33 -15.65
N ALA A 136 14.01 14.34 -16.13
CA ALA A 136 12.69 14.74 -15.61
C ALA A 136 11.52 13.83 -16.01
N ARG A 137 11.78 12.71 -16.64
CA ARG A 137 10.73 11.80 -17.15
C ARG A 137 10.17 10.93 -16.04
N ALA A 138 8.84 10.97 -15.87
CA ALA A 138 8.13 10.07 -14.96
C ALA A 138 8.33 8.60 -15.38
N GLY A 139 8.46 7.72 -14.40
CA GLY A 139 8.69 6.29 -14.62
C GLY A 139 10.14 5.90 -14.86
N SER A 140 11.05 6.87 -15.06
CA SER A 140 12.48 6.56 -15.13
C SER A 140 12.98 6.04 -13.79
N PRO A 141 13.99 5.14 -13.78
CA PRO A 141 14.56 4.64 -12.51
C PRO A 141 15.03 5.77 -11.59
N THR A 142 15.62 6.83 -12.13
CA THR A 142 16.10 7.97 -11.33
C THR A 142 14.95 8.70 -10.66
N GLN A 143 13.88 9.04 -11.37
CA GLN A 143 12.71 9.71 -10.80
C GLN A 143 12.01 8.85 -9.76
N THR A 144 11.82 7.58 -10.06
CA THR A 144 11.20 6.63 -9.13
C THR A 144 12.01 6.54 -7.83
N MET A 145 13.34 6.46 -7.92
CA MET A 145 14.21 6.38 -6.76
C MET A 145 14.19 7.67 -5.94
N GLU A 146 14.27 8.83 -6.60
CA GLU A 146 14.24 10.13 -5.92
C GLU A 146 12.91 10.39 -5.19
N CYS A 147 11.79 10.07 -5.84
CA CYS A 147 10.48 10.16 -5.21
C CYS A 147 10.40 9.23 -3.99
N ALA A 148 10.88 8.01 -4.11
CA ALA A 148 10.87 7.04 -3.01
C ALA A 148 11.77 7.48 -1.85
N ASN A 149 12.93 8.06 -2.13
CA ASN A 149 13.81 8.59 -1.09
C ASN A 149 13.15 9.73 -0.30
N GLU A 150 12.40 10.59 -0.98
CA GLU A 150 11.65 11.66 -0.31
C GLU A 150 10.55 11.09 0.61
N LEU A 151 9.83 10.08 0.12
CA LEU A 151 8.82 9.39 0.93
C LEU A 151 9.45 8.65 2.12
N LEU A 152 10.64 8.09 1.93
CA LEU A 152 11.38 7.43 3.01
C LEU A 152 11.74 8.43 4.12
N ARG A 153 12.14 9.66 3.75
CA ARG A 153 12.41 10.72 4.73
C ARG A 153 11.17 11.06 5.55
N LEU A 154 10.01 11.15 4.88
CA LEU A 154 8.74 11.41 5.57
C LEU A 154 8.36 10.27 6.52
N ALA A 155 8.55 9.03 6.09
CA ALA A 155 8.23 7.86 6.91
C ALA A 155 9.12 7.75 8.14
N LYS A 156 10.43 8.01 7.99
CA LYS A 156 11.44 7.78 9.02
C LYS A 156 11.81 9.04 9.82
N ASP A 157 11.04 10.11 9.69
CA ASP A 157 11.26 11.32 10.47
C ASP A 157 11.06 11.03 11.96
N ASP A 158 12.07 11.27 12.78
CA ASP A 158 12.03 10.99 14.22
C ASP A 158 10.98 11.81 14.96
N LYS A 159 10.72 13.03 14.48
CA LYS A 159 9.77 13.95 15.12
C LYS A 159 8.34 13.68 14.72
N ARG A 160 8.12 13.22 13.51
CA ARG A 160 6.79 12.93 12.99
C ARG A 160 6.88 11.77 12.01
N PRO A 161 6.97 10.53 12.51
CA PRO A 161 6.96 9.36 11.63
C PRO A 161 5.58 9.18 11.00
N ARG A 162 5.54 8.63 9.79
CA ARG A 162 4.32 8.36 9.04
C ARG A 162 4.45 7.02 8.33
N ALA A 163 3.33 6.33 8.18
CA ALA A 163 3.29 5.17 7.31
C ALA A 163 3.14 5.63 5.86
N VAL A 164 3.85 4.98 4.96
CA VAL A 164 3.76 5.24 3.52
C VAL A 164 3.51 3.92 2.79
N ILE A 165 2.54 3.92 1.89
CA ILE A 165 2.29 2.79 0.99
C ILE A 165 2.45 3.29 -0.45
N ILE A 166 3.40 2.71 -1.15
CA ILE A 166 3.70 3.03 -2.55
C ILE A 166 3.11 1.95 -3.43
N VAL A 167 2.37 2.36 -4.45
CA VAL A 167 1.87 1.44 -5.47
C VAL A 167 2.81 1.46 -6.66
N GLY A 168 3.19 0.28 -7.12
CA GLY A 168 3.96 0.09 -8.34
C GLY A 168 3.18 -0.72 -9.36
N GLN A 169 3.15 -0.26 -10.61
CA GLN A 169 2.52 -0.99 -11.69
C GLN A 169 3.55 -1.84 -12.44
N MET A 170 3.19 -3.08 -12.74
CA MET A 170 4.06 -4.02 -13.45
C MET A 170 3.71 -4.03 -14.94
N THR A 171 3.99 -2.93 -15.64
CA THR A 171 3.57 -2.74 -17.04
C THR A 171 4.71 -2.82 -18.05
N LYS A 172 5.89 -2.24 -17.76
CA LYS A 172 7.02 -2.14 -18.68
C LYS A 172 8.32 -2.58 -18.01
N ALA A 173 9.26 -3.09 -18.80
CA ALA A 173 10.52 -3.64 -18.29
C ALA A 173 11.39 -2.62 -17.54
N ASP A 174 11.51 -1.39 -18.06
CA ASP A 174 12.28 -0.32 -17.41
C ASP A 174 11.60 0.19 -16.13
N GLU A 175 10.26 0.23 -16.09
CA GLU A 175 9.51 0.53 -14.87
C GLU A 175 9.71 -0.54 -13.81
N LEU A 176 9.75 -1.83 -14.21
CA LEU A 176 10.04 -2.95 -13.33
C LEU A 176 11.43 -2.86 -12.72
N ALA A 177 12.43 -2.41 -13.48
CA ALA A 177 13.79 -2.23 -12.97
C ALA A 177 13.83 -1.18 -11.86
N GLY A 178 13.10 -0.07 -12.01
CA GLY A 178 12.93 0.94 -10.97
C GLY A 178 12.26 0.39 -9.71
N LEU A 179 11.19 -0.40 -9.89
CA LEU A 179 10.49 -1.02 -8.76
C LEU A 179 11.36 -2.01 -8.00
N ARG A 180 12.15 -2.82 -8.70
CA ARG A 180 13.09 -3.77 -8.07
C ARG A 180 14.13 -3.05 -7.24
N ALA A 181 14.63 -1.91 -7.71
CA ALA A 181 15.55 -1.09 -6.94
C ALA A 181 14.91 -0.58 -5.64
N LEU A 182 13.61 -0.26 -5.65
CA LEU A 182 12.89 0.18 -4.46
C LEU A 182 12.76 -0.92 -3.39
N GLU A 183 12.78 -2.18 -3.76
CA GLU A 183 12.69 -3.30 -2.81
C GLU A 183 13.79 -3.26 -1.76
N HIS A 184 14.93 -2.65 -2.06
CA HIS A 184 16.04 -2.49 -1.11
C HIS A 184 15.80 -1.34 -0.12
N LEU A 185 14.93 -0.38 -0.45
CA LEU A 185 14.63 0.77 0.40
C LEU A 185 13.47 0.53 1.37
N VAL A 186 12.52 -0.29 0.97
CA VAL A 186 11.27 -0.44 1.70
C VAL A 186 11.36 -1.50 2.80
N ASP A 187 10.46 -1.39 3.78
CA ASP A 187 10.36 -2.36 4.88
C ASP A 187 9.59 -3.61 4.47
N THR A 188 8.60 -3.44 3.61
CA THR A 188 7.67 -4.50 3.22
C THR A 188 7.38 -4.43 1.73
N VAL A 189 7.39 -5.57 1.06
CA VAL A 189 7.00 -5.72 -0.35
C VAL A 189 5.82 -6.66 -0.43
N LEU A 190 4.71 -6.18 -0.94
CA LEU A 190 3.49 -6.94 -1.17
C LEU A 190 3.23 -7.07 -2.67
N ILE A 191 2.69 -8.22 -3.05
CA ILE A 191 2.30 -8.50 -4.44
C ILE A 191 0.84 -8.94 -4.45
N ILE A 192 0.03 -8.32 -5.31
CA ILE A 192 -1.35 -8.78 -5.55
C ILE A 192 -1.33 -9.62 -6.81
N GLU A 193 -1.81 -10.86 -6.71
CA GLU A 193 -1.97 -11.77 -7.83
C GLU A 193 -3.45 -12.03 -8.09
N ALA A 194 -3.84 -11.89 -9.38
CA ALA A 194 -5.13 -12.34 -9.86
C ALA A 194 -4.99 -13.79 -10.30
N ASN A 195 -5.88 -14.64 -9.82
CA ASN A 195 -5.87 -16.05 -10.15
C ASN A 195 -6.71 -16.35 -11.41
N SER A 196 -6.65 -17.57 -11.90
CA SER A 196 -7.48 -18.05 -13.02
C SER A 196 -8.99 -17.93 -12.73
N ASP A 197 -9.38 -17.99 -11.46
CA ASP A 197 -10.68 -17.53 -10.98
C ASP A 197 -10.66 -16.00 -10.98
N GLU A 198 -11.49 -15.37 -11.82
CA GLU A 198 -11.51 -13.92 -12.01
C GLU A 198 -11.79 -13.13 -10.74
N GLU A 199 -12.46 -13.74 -9.77
CA GLU A 199 -12.83 -13.09 -8.51
C GLU A 199 -11.78 -13.26 -7.41
N LEU A 200 -10.96 -14.31 -7.48
CA LEU A 200 -9.98 -14.62 -6.43
C LEU A 200 -8.72 -13.78 -6.58
N ARG A 201 -8.27 -13.21 -5.46
CA ARG A 201 -7.02 -12.45 -5.38
C ARG A 201 -6.16 -12.98 -4.25
N GLY A 202 -4.85 -13.07 -4.49
CA GLY A 202 -3.87 -13.36 -3.47
C GLY A 202 -3.03 -12.13 -3.16
N LEU A 203 -2.82 -11.85 -1.89
CA LEU A 203 -1.90 -10.82 -1.41
C LEU A 203 -0.71 -11.52 -0.75
N ILE A 204 0.47 -11.35 -1.31
CA ILE A 204 1.67 -12.08 -0.88
C ILE A 204 2.72 -11.11 -0.36
N SER A 205 3.32 -11.41 0.80
CA SER A 205 4.48 -10.67 1.28
C SER A 205 5.76 -11.34 0.82
N SER A 206 6.50 -10.70 -0.09
CA SER A 206 7.79 -11.19 -0.56
C SER A 206 8.96 -10.67 0.27
N LYS A 207 8.74 -9.61 1.01
CA LYS A 207 9.66 -9.04 1.99
C LYS A 207 8.84 -8.46 3.13
N ASN A 208 9.24 -8.74 4.37
CA ASN A 208 8.60 -8.13 5.53
C ASN A 208 9.60 -8.03 6.68
N ARG A 209 10.10 -6.83 6.95
CA ARG A 209 11.03 -6.55 8.05
C ARG A 209 10.39 -6.79 9.42
N PHE A 210 9.06 -6.72 9.51
CA PHE A 210 8.31 -6.74 10.77
C PHE A 210 7.56 -8.05 11.02
N GLY A 211 7.75 -9.05 10.19
CA GLY A 211 7.03 -10.31 10.32
C GLY A 211 7.52 -11.38 9.35
N SER A 212 6.70 -12.39 9.14
CA SER A 212 7.02 -13.51 8.24
C SER A 212 6.90 -13.11 6.77
N THR A 213 7.72 -13.70 5.93
CA THR A 213 7.60 -13.60 4.47
C THR A 213 6.89 -14.84 3.91
N GLY A 214 6.37 -14.72 2.69
CA GLY A 214 5.70 -15.83 2.01
C GLY A 214 4.27 -16.08 2.47
N GLU A 215 3.76 -15.27 3.39
CA GLU A 215 2.35 -15.34 3.80
C GLU A 215 1.47 -14.89 2.65
N THR A 216 0.40 -15.64 2.39
CA THR A 216 -0.60 -15.30 1.37
C THR A 216 -1.94 -15.01 2.04
N GLY A 217 -2.49 -13.83 1.78
CA GLY A 217 -3.83 -13.47 2.15
C GLY A 217 -4.77 -13.64 0.96
N PHE A 218 -5.96 -14.16 1.19
CA PHE A 218 -6.93 -14.41 0.13
C PHE A 218 -8.09 -13.44 0.22
N PHE A 219 -8.46 -12.91 -0.94
CA PHE A 219 -9.57 -11.97 -1.10
C PHE A 219 -10.45 -12.41 -2.26
N GLN A 220 -11.73 -12.10 -2.13
CA GLN A 220 -12.67 -12.19 -3.23
C GLN A 220 -13.00 -10.78 -3.72
N MET A 221 -12.85 -10.56 -5.02
CA MET A 221 -13.28 -9.30 -5.64
C MET A 221 -14.78 -9.35 -5.87
N THR A 222 -15.52 -8.40 -5.28
CA THR A 222 -16.96 -8.27 -5.42
C THR A 222 -17.32 -6.86 -5.87
N GLU A 223 -18.59 -6.59 -6.10
CA GLU A 223 -19.07 -5.24 -6.40
C GLU A 223 -18.81 -4.25 -5.27
N LYS A 224 -18.65 -4.74 -4.05
CA LYS A 224 -18.34 -3.94 -2.86
C LYS A 224 -16.85 -3.85 -2.56
N GLY A 225 -16.00 -4.36 -3.44
CA GLY A 225 -14.55 -4.28 -3.31
C GLY A 225 -13.88 -5.62 -2.99
N MET A 226 -12.72 -5.54 -2.36
CA MET A 226 -11.92 -6.69 -1.95
C MET A 226 -12.39 -7.17 -0.58
N GLU A 227 -12.96 -8.36 -0.53
CA GLU A 227 -13.43 -8.97 0.72
C GLU A 227 -12.45 -10.05 1.19
N SER A 228 -12.03 -9.97 2.45
CA SER A 228 -11.17 -10.98 3.05
C SER A 228 -11.83 -12.36 3.05
N ILE A 229 -11.09 -13.37 2.63
CA ILE A 229 -11.49 -14.77 2.79
C ILE A 229 -10.82 -15.27 4.08
N ASP A 230 -11.54 -15.17 5.20
CA ASP A 230 -10.98 -15.46 6.52
C ASP A 230 -10.76 -16.96 6.77
N ASN A 231 -11.47 -17.80 6.01
CA ASN A 231 -11.30 -19.23 6.06
C ASN A 231 -11.07 -19.80 4.65
N PRO A 232 -9.82 -19.74 4.14
CA PRO A 232 -9.52 -20.20 2.79
C PRO A 232 -9.88 -21.66 2.55
N SER A 233 -9.65 -22.54 3.53
CA SER A 233 -9.95 -23.97 3.40
C SER A 233 -11.43 -24.22 3.11
N GLU A 234 -12.31 -23.56 3.86
CA GLU A 234 -13.76 -23.67 3.67
C GLU A 234 -14.18 -23.09 2.31
N TYR A 235 -13.65 -21.94 1.94
CA TYR A 235 -13.91 -21.30 0.64
C TYR A 235 -13.56 -22.23 -0.52
N PHE A 236 -12.37 -22.83 -0.49
CA PHE A 236 -11.92 -23.72 -1.56
C PHE A 236 -12.70 -25.04 -1.57
N MET A 237 -13.09 -25.56 -0.45
CA MET A 237 -13.95 -26.76 -0.38
C MET A 237 -15.32 -26.49 -1.00
N THR A 238 -15.98 -25.37 -0.70
CA THR A 238 -17.26 -24.98 -1.28
C THR A 238 -17.17 -24.81 -2.80
N LYS A 239 -16.14 -24.17 -3.28
CA LYS A 239 -15.88 -24.01 -4.72
C LYS A 239 -15.63 -25.35 -5.42
N ARG A 240 -14.91 -26.27 -4.77
CA ARG A 240 -14.67 -27.62 -5.30
C ARG A 240 -15.95 -28.42 -5.40
N GLU A 241 -16.81 -28.39 -4.36
CA GLU A 241 -18.10 -29.09 -4.37
C GLU A 241 -19.00 -28.56 -5.48
N ASP A 242 -19.08 -27.24 -5.67
CA ASP A 242 -19.84 -26.62 -6.77
C ASP A 242 -19.29 -27.06 -8.14
N GLY A 243 -17.98 -27.11 -8.28
CA GLY A 243 -17.33 -27.58 -9.49
C GLY A 243 -17.57 -29.06 -9.77
N ASP A 244 -17.51 -29.89 -8.76
CA ASP A 244 -17.78 -31.33 -8.85
C ASP A 244 -19.24 -31.59 -9.23
N LEU A 245 -20.19 -30.84 -8.66
CA LEU A 245 -21.62 -30.92 -8.98
C LEU A 245 -21.88 -30.54 -10.45
N VAL A 246 -21.23 -29.51 -10.95
CA VAL A 246 -21.35 -29.09 -12.35
C VAL A 246 -20.75 -30.13 -13.29
N SER A 247 -19.59 -30.67 -12.96
CA SER A 247 -18.93 -31.70 -13.76
C SER A 247 -19.66 -33.05 -13.67
N GLY A 248 -20.28 -33.36 -12.51
CA GLY A 248 -21.07 -34.57 -12.32
C GLY A 248 -22.44 -34.57 -13.02
N SER A 249 -22.88 -33.42 -13.52
CA SER A 249 -24.15 -33.28 -14.26
C SER A 249 -24.04 -33.60 -15.75
N THR A 250 -22.87 -33.93 -16.22
CA THR A 250 -22.63 -34.41 -17.60
C THR A 250 -22.72 -35.93 -17.63
#